data_97f83c2e4b78746355999f0e1c2591a5
#
_entry.id   97f83c2e4b78746355999f0e1c2591a5
#
_cell.length_a   1.000
_cell.length_b   1.000
_cell.length_c   1.000
_cell.angle_alpha   90.00
_cell.angle_beta   90.00
_cell.angle_gamma   90.00
#
_symmetry.space_group_name_H-M   'P 1'
#
loop_
_entity.id
_entity.type
_entity.pdbx_description
1 polymer ?
#
loop_
_entity_poly.entity_id
_entity_poly.type
_entity_poly.pdbx_seq_one_letter_code
_entity_poly.pdbx_strand_id
1 'polypeptide(L)'
;MKVVVGQGSCGVATGARKTSDELERLIAEKGLTNVAVDLTGCVGTCYLEPIVDVYGDDGALQARYVKVQPDKAAAIVEEHLMGGRIVEDLAISRQDEAFLSQQKRIVLRNCGVINPEHIEEYIAAGGYEAAKKAVTSMTPQQVIEEVRISGLRGRGGAGFPTWFKWNAARQNQADQKYMVCNADEGDPGAFMDRSIMEGNPHSVLEGMMIAGLAVGSDEGYIYVRAEYPLAVSRLKAAIAKAEEYGLLGERIMGTGFSFRIHVNMGAGAFVCGE
;
A
#
# COMPACT_ATOMS: atom_id res chain seq x y z
N MET A 1 -19.46 7.82 11.47
CA MET A 1 -19.41 6.85 10.35
C MET A 1 -18.26 7.20 9.39
N LYS A 2 -17.69 6.24 8.65
CA LYS A 2 -16.64 6.47 7.65
C LYS A 2 -17.05 5.81 6.32
N VAL A 3 -16.94 6.55 5.22
CA VAL A 3 -17.15 6.03 3.86
C VAL A 3 -15.78 5.95 3.19
N VAL A 4 -15.40 4.78 2.68
CA VAL A 4 -14.07 4.55 2.10
C VAL A 4 -14.23 4.14 0.65
N VAL A 5 -13.60 4.88 -0.27
CA VAL A 5 -13.68 4.63 -1.71
C VAL A 5 -12.38 4.01 -2.22
N GLY A 6 -12.48 2.90 -2.93
CA GLY A 6 -11.35 2.24 -3.58
C GLY A 6 -10.77 3.11 -4.69
N GLN A 7 -9.57 3.67 -4.50
CA GLN A 7 -8.88 4.54 -5.45
C GLN A 7 -7.51 4.01 -5.87
N GLY A 8 -7.41 2.69 -6.09
CA GLY A 8 -6.35 2.12 -6.90
C GLY A 8 -6.54 2.44 -8.38
N SER A 9 -5.55 2.15 -9.23
CA SER A 9 -5.61 2.47 -10.67
C SER A 9 -6.88 1.97 -11.36
N CYS A 10 -7.37 0.76 -11.02
CA CYS A 10 -8.60 0.23 -11.60
C CYS A 10 -9.83 1.05 -11.17
N GLY A 11 -9.94 1.39 -9.88
CA GLY A 11 -11.02 2.23 -9.36
C GLY A 11 -11.01 3.62 -9.99
N VAL A 12 -9.85 4.25 -10.07
CA VAL A 12 -9.71 5.56 -10.73
C VAL A 12 -10.13 5.51 -12.20
N ALA A 13 -9.72 4.48 -12.93
CA ALA A 13 -10.07 4.30 -14.34
C ALA A 13 -11.57 4.07 -14.55
N THR A 14 -12.27 3.48 -13.58
CA THR A 14 -13.72 3.24 -13.63
C THR A 14 -14.57 4.35 -13.02
N GLY A 15 -13.93 5.43 -12.52
CA GLY A 15 -14.64 6.63 -12.06
C GLY A 15 -14.70 6.83 -10.53
N ALA A 16 -13.94 6.08 -9.73
CA ALA A 16 -13.97 6.15 -8.27
C ALA A 16 -13.76 7.56 -7.70
N ARG A 17 -12.89 8.38 -8.33
CA ARG A 17 -12.71 9.78 -7.90
C ARG A 17 -13.99 10.58 -8.03
N LYS A 18 -14.68 10.46 -9.16
CA LYS A 18 -15.97 11.16 -9.38
C LYS A 18 -17.03 10.69 -8.41
N THR A 19 -17.03 9.39 -8.07
CA THR A 19 -17.92 8.83 -7.04
C THR A 19 -17.58 9.40 -5.65
N SER A 20 -16.29 9.51 -5.30
CA SER A 20 -15.85 10.13 -4.05
C SER A 20 -16.29 11.60 -3.95
N ASP A 21 -16.00 12.38 -5.01
CA ASP A 21 -16.38 13.81 -5.07
C ASP A 21 -17.91 13.99 -4.90
N GLU A 22 -18.70 13.12 -5.53
CA GLU A 22 -20.15 13.17 -5.44
C GLU A 22 -20.67 12.77 -4.04
N LEU A 23 -20.05 11.76 -3.41
CA LEU A 23 -20.36 11.39 -2.02
C LEU A 23 -20.05 12.56 -1.07
N GLU A 24 -18.87 13.18 -1.20
CA GLU A 24 -18.49 14.34 -0.39
C GLU A 24 -19.47 15.51 -0.57
N ARG A 25 -19.83 15.81 -1.82
CA ARG A 25 -20.79 16.86 -2.14
C ARG A 25 -22.16 16.63 -1.49
N LEU A 26 -22.69 15.41 -1.63
CA LEU A 26 -23.99 15.05 -1.08
C LEU A 26 -23.99 15.00 0.45
N ILE A 27 -22.95 14.47 1.08
CA ILE A 27 -22.77 14.45 2.54
C ILE A 27 -22.76 15.88 3.09
N ALA A 28 -22.02 16.79 2.44
CA ALA A 28 -21.98 18.20 2.83
C ALA A 28 -23.33 18.89 2.63
N GLU A 29 -24.01 18.67 1.50
CA GLU A 29 -25.35 19.21 1.19
C GLU A 29 -26.40 18.76 2.20
N LYS A 30 -26.35 17.51 2.65
CA LYS A 30 -27.28 16.96 3.66
C LYS A 30 -26.87 17.30 5.10
N GLY A 31 -25.76 18.01 5.31
CA GLY A 31 -25.28 18.41 6.63
C GLY A 31 -24.84 17.26 7.54
N LEU A 32 -24.35 16.15 6.98
CA LEU A 32 -23.91 14.96 7.73
C LEU A 32 -22.50 15.16 8.29
N THR A 33 -22.36 15.95 9.34
CA THR A 33 -21.06 16.32 9.94
C THR A 33 -20.34 15.17 10.65
N ASN A 34 -21.03 14.06 10.91
CA ASN A 34 -20.49 12.85 11.55
C ASN A 34 -20.04 11.78 10.56
N VAL A 35 -20.02 12.08 9.25
CA VAL A 35 -19.59 11.17 8.20
C VAL A 35 -18.34 11.72 7.53
N ALA A 36 -17.26 10.94 7.53
CA ALA A 36 -16.03 11.25 6.80
C ALA A 36 -15.92 10.40 5.53
N VAL A 37 -15.50 11.01 4.43
CA VAL A 37 -15.13 10.28 3.21
C VAL A 37 -13.61 10.13 3.18
N ASP A 38 -13.14 8.95 2.81
CA ASP A 38 -11.73 8.62 2.75
C ASP A 38 -11.45 7.68 1.55
N LEU A 39 -10.19 7.42 1.29
CA LEU A 39 -9.76 6.57 0.20
C LEU A 39 -8.94 5.37 0.68
N THR A 40 -8.88 4.31 -0.15
CA THR A 40 -8.00 3.17 0.08
C THR A 40 -7.45 2.62 -1.25
N GLY A 41 -6.51 1.68 -1.16
CA GLY A 41 -5.98 0.95 -2.31
C GLY A 41 -6.96 -0.11 -2.84
N CYS A 42 -6.54 -0.81 -3.89
CA CYS A 42 -7.31 -1.88 -4.51
C CYS A 42 -7.33 -3.14 -3.64
N VAL A 43 -8.49 -3.77 -3.50
CA VAL A 43 -8.65 -5.07 -2.80
C VAL A 43 -8.41 -6.29 -3.69
N GLY A 44 -8.11 -6.08 -4.99
CA GLY A 44 -7.86 -7.14 -5.96
C GLY A 44 -9.07 -7.55 -6.80
N THR A 45 -10.24 -6.95 -6.58
CA THR A 45 -11.50 -7.24 -7.32
C THR A 45 -11.82 -6.15 -8.33
N CYS A 46 -10.92 -5.90 -9.27
CA CYS A 46 -11.04 -4.79 -10.24
C CYS A 46 -12.35 -4.79 -11.04
N TYR A 47 -12.97 -5.95 -11.24
CA TYR A 47 -14.26 -6.10 -11.94
C TYR A 47 -15.46 -5.58 -11.16
N LEU A 48 -15.29 -5.31 -9.86
CA LEU A 48 -16.31 -4.75 -8.96
C LEU A 48 -16.16 -3.24 -8.74
N GLU A 49 -15.10 -2.63 -9.27
CA GLU A 49 -14.84 -1.19 -9.09
C GLU A 49 -15.86 -0.30 -9.85
N PRO A 50 -16.18 0.90 -9.37
CA PRO A 50 -15.76 1.49 -8.10
C PRO A 50 -16.38 0.82 -6.89
N ILE A 51 -15.56 0.62 -5.83
CA ILE A 51 -15.98 0.02 -4.56
C ILE A 51 -16.12 1.14 -3.52
N VAL A 52 -17.21 1.09 -2.75
CA VAL A 52 -17.47 2.00 -1.63
C VAL A 52 -17.81 1.17 -0.39
N ASP A 53 -16.97 1.27 0.62
CA ASP A 53 -17.17 0.63 1.92
C ASP A 53 -17.75 1.63 2.92
N VAL A 54 -18.78 1.26 3.67
CA VAL A 54 -19.36 2.06 4.74
C VAL A 54 -19.08 1.39 6.07
N TYR A 55 -18.42 2.13 6.97
CA TYR A 55 -18.09 1.71 8.32
C TYR A 55 -18.93 2.45 9.36
N GLY A 56 -19.40 1.72 10.36
CA GLY A 56 -20.09 2.29 11.52
C GLY A 56 -19.17 3.08 12.44
N ASP A 57 -19.77 3.71 13.47
CA ASP A 57 -19.01 4.43 14.50
C ASP A 57 -18.17 3.49 15.39
N ASP A 58 -18.49 2.22 15.41
CA ASP A 58 -17.73 1.15 16.05
C ASP A 58 -16.54 0.66 15.21
N GLY A 59 -16.36 1.21 14.00
CA GLY A 59 -15.34 0.80 13.05
C GLY A 59 -15.63 -0.51 12.31
N ALA A 60 -16.81 -1.12 12.50
CA ALA A 60 -17.19 -2.32 11.78
C ALA A 60 -17.70 -1.98 10.36
N LEU A 61 -17.31 -2.82 9.39
CA LEU A 61 -17.84 -2.73 8.02
C LEU A 61 -19.33 -3.08 8.04
N GLN A 62 -20.18 -2.12 7.70
CA GLN A 62 -21.63 -2.29 7.61
C GLN A 62 -22.08 -2.78 6.23
N ALA A 63 -21.48 -2.21 5.17
CA ALA A 63 -21.76 -2.61 3.80
C ALA A 63 -20.57 -2.34 2.88
N ARG A 64 -20.40 -3.22 1.89
CA ARG A 64 -19.55 -2.99 0.74
C ARG A 64 -20.43 -2.86 -0.49
N TYR A 65 -20.36 -1.71 -1.13
CA TYR A 65 -21.05 -1.42 -2.38
C TYR A 65 -20.09 -1.54 -3.55
N VAL A 66 -20.57 -2.04 -4.68
CA VAL A 66 -19.77 -2.34 -5.86
C VAL A 66 -20.35 -1.66 -7.09
N LYS A 67 -19.49 -1.38 -8.09
CA LYS A 67 -19.88 -0.71 -9.34
C LYS A 67 -20.62 0.62 -9.11
N VAL A 68 -20.21 1.32 -8.05
CA VAL A 68 -20.86 2.57 -7.63
C VAL A 68 -20.42 3.71 -8.54
N GLN A 69 -21.27 4.04 -9.52
CA GLN A 69 -21.10 5.24 -10.34
C GLN A 69 -21.63 6.48 -9.59
N PRO A 70 -21.22 7.70 -9.98
CA PRO A 70 -21.65 8.94 -9.28
C PRO A 70 -23.17 9.08 -9.13
N ASP A 71 -23.96 8.63 -10.13
CA ASP A 71 -25.43 8.66 -10.08
C ASP A 71 -26.04 7.75 -9.02
N LYS A 72 -25.27 6.82 -8.47
CA LYS A 72 -25.68 5.90 -7.39
C LYS A 72 -25.33 6.41 -5.99
N ALA A 73 -24.47 7.43 -5.88
CA ALA A 73 -24.04 7.98 -4.60
C ALA A 73 -25.21 8.48 -3.75
N ALA A 74 -26.24 9.07 -4.37
CA ALA A 74 -27.41 9.59 -3.68
C ALA A 74 -28.17 8.47 -2.92
N ALA A 75 -28.33 7.29 -3.49
CA ALA A 75 -28.99 6.16 -2.82
C ALA A 75 -28.23 5.73 -1.55
N ILE A 76 -26.87 5.69 -1.61
CA ILE A 76 -26.03 5.35 -0.44
C ILE A 76 -26.21 6.40 0.65
N VAL A 77 -26.19 7.69 0.29
CA VAL A 77 -26.32 8.77 1.27
C VAL A 77 -27.72 8.77 1.90
N GLU A 78 -28.77 8.69 1.10
CA GLU A 78 -30.17 8.82 1.59
C GLU A 78 -30.66 7.56 2.31
N GLU A 79 -30.40 6.38 1.76
CA GLU A 79 -30.89 5.14 2.35
C GLU A 79 -30.02 4.62 3.48
N HIS A 80 -28.67 4.60 3.26
CA HIS A 80 -27.77 4.02 4.26
C HIS A 80 -27.30 5.06 5.28
N LEU A 81 -26.65 6.15 4.86
CA LEU A 81 -26.05 7.08 5.81
C LEU A 81 -27.09 7.86 6.64
N MET A 82 -28.24 8.18 6.05
CA MET A 82 -29.33 8.87 6.75
C MET A 82 -30.37 7.90 7.29
N GLY A 83 -30.74 6.89 6.51
CA GLY A 83 -31.85 5.99 6.81
C GLY A 83 -31.48 4.68 7.52
N GLY A 84 -30.18 4.37 7.64
CA GLY A 84 -29.67 3.15 8.27
C GLY A 84 -30.01 1.85 7.53
N ARG A 85 -30.40 1.92 6.25
CA ARG A 85 -30.79 0.78 5.43
C ARG A 85 -29.78 0.51 4.32
N ILE A 86 -29.32 -0.72 4.22
CA ILE A 86 -28.40 -1.12 3.15
C ILE A 86 -29.11 -1.04 1.79
N VAL A 87 -28.42 -0.49 0.78
CA VAL A 87 -28.88 -0.45 -0.62
C VAL A 87 -28.56 -1.78 -1.27
N GLU A 88 -29.47 -2.73 -1.19
CA GLU A 88 -29.27 -4.15 -1.59
C GLU A 88 -28.81 -4.29 -3.05
N ASP A 89 -29.34 -3.47 -3.96
CA ASP A 89 -29.02 -3.52 -5.39
C ASP A 89 -27.55 -3.14 -5.70
N LEU A 90 -26.88 -2.45 -4.78
CA LEU A 90 -25.49 -2.05 -4.90
C LEU A 90 -24.55 -2.89 -4.03
N ALA A 91 -25.09 -3.66 -3.10
CA ALA A 91 -24.30 -4.46 -2.18
C ALA A 91 -23.52 -5.57 -2.91
N ILE A 92 -22.35 -5.89 -2.40
CA ILE A 92 -21.54 -7.01 -2.92
C ILE A 92 -22.34 -8.32 -2.86
N SER A 93 -22.22 -9.13 -3.90
CA SER A 93 -22.89 -10.43 -3.92
C SER A 93 -22.33 -11.36 -2.85
N ARG A 94 -23.16 -12.26 -2.30
CA ARG A 94 -22.71 -13.29 -1.34
C ARG A 94 -21.59 -14.18 -1.92
N GLN A 95 -21.60 -14.41 -3.23
CA GLN A 95 -20.59 -15.21 -3.90
C GLN A 95 -19.23 -14.49 -3.92
N ASP A 96 -19.22 -13.21 -4.29
CA ASP A 96 -17.99 -12.40 -4.30
C ASP A 96 -17.44 -12.19 -2.88
N GLU A 97 -18.32 -11.96 -1.90
CA GLU A 97 -17.93 -11.84 -0.49
C GLU A 97 -17.32 -13.15 0.04
N ALA A 98 -17.92 -14.29 -0.26
CA ALA A 98 -17.41 -15.61 0.10
C ALA A 98 -16.04 -15.87 -0.56
N PHE A 99 -15.85 -15.45 -1.82
CA PHE A 99 -14.55 -15.55 -2.50
C PHE A 99 -13.48 -14.70 -1.81
N LEU A 100 -13.81 -13.45 -1.47
CA LEU A 100 -12.87 -12.55 -0.77
C LEU A 100 -12.49 -13.05 0.62
N SER A 101 -13.45 -13.58 1.38
CA SER A 101 -13.23 -14.05 2.75
C SER A 101 -12.32 -15.29 2.84
N GLN A 102 -12.23 -16.07 1.76
CA GLN A 102 -11.32 -17.23 1.69
C GLN A 102 -9.87 -16.86 1.40
N GLN A 103 -9.59 -15.63 0.99
CA GLN A 103 -8.23 -15.20 0.66
C GLN A 103 -7.45 -14.79 1.90
N LYS A 104 -6.29 -15.43 2.11
CA LYS A 104 -5.33 -15.04 3.14
C LYS A 104 -4.30 -14.09 2.54
N ARG A 105 -4.56 -12.79 2.64
CA ARG A 105 -3.65 -11.74 2.16
C ARG A 105 -2.55 -11.49 3.18
N ILE A 106 -1.29 -11.65 2.79
CA ILE A 106 -0.12 -11.38 3.62
C ILE A 106 0.50 -10.05 3.19
N VAL A 107 0.99 -9.97 1.95
CA VAL A 107 1.64 -8.77 1.41
C VAL A 107 0.62 -7.65 1.19
N LEU A 108 -0.56 -7.97 0.67
CA LEU A 108 -1.64 -7.03 0.41
C LEU A 108 -2.59 -6.82 1.61
N ARG A 109 -2.18 -7.19 2.84
CA ARG A 109 -3.07 -7.16 4.02
C ARG A 109 -3.69 -5.79 4.28
N ASN A 110 -2.95 -4.72 4.03
CA ASN A 110 -3.39 -3.35 4.27
C ASN A 110 -4.11 -2.71 3.06
N CYS A 111 -4.01 -3.33 1.85
CA CYS A 111 -4.70 -2.83 0.67
C CYS A 111 -6.21 -3.00 0.83
N GLY A 112 -6.96 -1.92 0.66
CA GLY A 112 -8.40 -1.88 0.93
C GLY A 112 -8.75 -1.72 2.41
N VAL A 113 -7.78 -1.42 3.28
CA VAL A 113 -7.98 -1.25 4.72
C VAL A 113 -7.52 0.13 5.18
N ILE A 114 -6.30 0.52 4.80
CA ILE A 114 -5.72 1.82 5.19
C ILE A 114 -5.81 2.82 4.04
N ASN A 115 -5.76 4.11 4.40
CA ASN A 115 -5.45 5.16 3.44
C ASN A 115 -3.92 5.19 3.19
N PRO A 116 -3.45 4.89 1.95
CA PRO A 116 -2.02 4.86 1.64
C PRO A 116 -1.32 6.23 1.71
N GLU A 117 -2.09 7.32 1.78
CA GLU A 117 -1.59 8.69 1.86
C GLU A 117 -1.44 9.18 3.32
N HIS A 118 -1.96 8.39 4.30
CA HIS A 118 -1.88 8.68 5.72
C HIS A 118 -0.92 7.71 6.42
N ILE A 119 0.29 8.16 6.71
CA ILE A 119 1.32 7.36 7.41
C ILE A 119 0.84 6.86 8.78
N GLU A 120 -0.01 7.63 9.44
CA GLU A 120 -0.57 7.32 10.76
C GLU A 120 -1.39 6.03 10.72
N GLU A 121 -2.14 5.77 9.65
CA GLU A 121 -2.91 4.52 9.50
C GLU A 121 -1.99 3.32 9.31
N TYR A 122 -0.87 3.49 8.58
CA TYR A 122 0.14 2.44 8.46
C TYR A 122 0.80 2.13 9.80
N ILE A 123 1.17 3.17 10.57
CA ILE A 123 1.76 3.03 11.91
C ILE A 123 0.74 2.35 12.86
N ALA A 124 -0.52 2.77 12.85
CA ALA A 124 -1.58 2.18 13.68
C ALA A 124 -1.81 0.69 13.34
N ALA A 125 -1.59 0.29 12.07
CA ALA A 125 -1.63 -1.11 11.63
C ALA A 125 -0.35 -1.91 11.96
N GLY A 126 0.55 -1.37 12.79
CA GLY A 126 1.81 -2.00 13.20
C GLY A 126 2.98 -1.76 12.24
N GLY A 127 2.85 -0.82 11.33
CA GLY A 127 3.92 -0.42 10.42
C GLY A 127 5.09 0.24 11.16
N TYR A 128 6.28 0.10 10.61
CA TYR A 128 7.57 0.55 11.14
C TYR A 128 8.02 -0.07 12.49
N GLU A 129 7.23 -0.95 13.10
CA GLU A 129 7.67 -1.65 14.34
C GLU A 129 8.83 -2.61 14.06
N ALA A 130 8.81 -3.31 12.91
CA ALA A 130 9.93 -4.18 12.52
C ALA A 130 11.19 -3.38 12.21
N ALA A 131 11.05 -2.25 11.52
CA ALA A 131 12.15 -1.34 11.25
C ALA A 131 12.74 -0.76 12.55
N LYS A 132 11.88 -0.32 13.48
CA LYS A 132 12.29 0.17 14.80
C LYS A 132 13.10 -0.88 15.55
N LYS A 133 12.59 -2.12 15.63
CA LYS A 133 13.32 -3.25 16.22
C LYS A 133 14.68 -3.43 15.56
N ALA A 134 14.74 -3.45 14.22
CA ALA A 134 15.95 -3.67 13.48
C ALA A 134 16.99 -2.57 13.73
N VAL A 135 16.57 -1.29 13.64
CA VAL A 135 17.48 -0.14 13.71
C VAL A 135 17.97 0.13 15.13
N THR A 136 17.12 -0.11 16.15
CA THR A 136 17.47 0.24 17.56
C THR A 136 18.03 -0.91 18.37
N SER A 137 17.77 -2.17 17.99
CA SER A 137 18.01 -3.31 18.89
C SER A 137 18.75 -4.47 18.23
N MET A 138 19.01 -4.43 16.93
CA MET A 138 19.64 -5.54 16.22
C MET A 138 20.91 -5.10 15.48
N THR A 139 21.87 -6.03 15.40
CA THR A 139 22.98 -5.89 14.47
C THR A 139 22.51 -6.29 13.07
N PRO A 140 23.16 -5.77 12.00
CA PRO A 140 22.86 -6.21 10.63
C PRO A 140 22.91 -7.71 10.41
N GLN A 141 23.83 -8.41 11.08
CA GLN A 141 23.92 -9.86 10.98
C GLN A 141 22.72 -10.57 11.64
N GLN A 142 22.20 -10.03 12.74
CA GLN A 142 20.98 -10.54 13.38
C GLN A 142 19.76 -10.34 12.48
N VAL A 143 19.68 -9.23 11.76
CA VAL A 143 18.61 -9.02 10.76
C VAL A 143 18.68 -10.06 9.64
N ILE A 144 19.87 -10.34 9.11
CA ILE A 144 20.08 -11.39 8.09
C ILE A 144 19.67 -12.76 8.63
N GLU A 145 19.99 -13.06 9.89
CA GLU A 145 19.64 -14.33 10.52
C GLU A 145 18.12 -14.47 10.74
N GLU A 146 17.40 -13.43 11.15
CA GLU A 146 15.93 -13.43 11.20
C GLU A 146 15.32 -13.75 9.82
N VAL A 147 15.84 -13.12 8.76
CA VAL A 147 15.39 -13.40 7.38
C VAL A 147 15.71 -14.83 6.98
N ARG A 148 16.84 -15.40 7.42
CA ARG A 148 17.21 -16.80 7.17
C ARG A 148 16.22 -17.75 7.86
N ILE A 149 15.94 -17.53 9.13
CA ILE A 149 15.02 -18.35 9.93
C ILE A 149 13.59 -18.28 9.39
N SER A 150 13.16 -17.11 8.91
CA SER A 150 11.83 -16.93 8.31
C SER A 150 11.63 -17.72 7.01
N GLY A 151 12.71 -18.17 6.36
CA GLY A 151 12.65 -18.84 5.09
C GLY A 151 12.19 -17.94 3.92
N LEU A 152 12.25 -16.61 4.06
CA LEU A 152 11.85 -15.67 3.03
C LEU A 152 12.63 -15.89 1.74
N ARG A 153 11.90 -15.93 0.62
CA ARG A 153 12.45 -16.11 -0.73
C ARG A 153 12.00 -14.97 -1.63
N GLY A 154 12.76 -14.75 -2.70
CA GLY A 154 12.40 -13.82 -3.76
C GLY A 154 11.05 -14.17 -4.40
N ARG A 155 10.35 -13.17 -4.88
CA ARG A 155 9.03 -13.28 -5.53
C ARG A 155 9.06 -12.98 -7.04
N GLY A 156 10.24 -12.78 -7.61
CA GLY A 156 10.44 -12.61 -9.05
C GLY A 156 10.59 -13.91 -9.85
N GLY A 157 9.95 -15.01 -9.41
CA GLY A 157 9.90 -16.29 -10.11
C GLY A 157 10.94 -17.32 -9.65
N ALA A 158 12.21 -16.95 -9.46
CA ALA A 158 13.30 -17.90 -9.12
C ALA A 158 13.24 -18.42 -7.67
N GLY A 159 12.52 -17.78 -6.76
CA GLY A 159 12.39 -18.20 -5.37
C GLY A 159 13.73 -18.29 -4.62
N PHE A 160 14.71 -17.46 -4.98
CA PHE A 160 16.05 -17.50 -4.39
C PHE A 160 16.02 -17.04 -2.92
N PRO A 161 16.77 -17.65 -1.99
CA PRO A 161 16.78 -17.26 -0.58
C PRO A 161 17.24 -15.81 -0.39
N THR A 162 16.38 -14.98 0.20
CA THR A 162 16.65 -13.53 0.38
C THR A 162 17.87 -13.29 1.27
N TRP A 163 17.95 -14.01 2.40
CA TRP A 163 19.07 -13.88 3.34
C TRP A 163 20.43 -14.10 2.70
N PHE A 164 20.53 -15.02 1.73
CA PHE A 164 21.78 -15.36 1.07
C PHE A 164 22.30 -14.17 0.24
N LYS A 165 21.41 -13.53 -0.53
CA LYS A 165 21.77 -12.33 -1.29
C LYS A 165 22.19 -11.18 -0.37
N TRP A 166 21.47 -10.95 0.71
CA TRP A 166 21.80 -9.90 1.67
C TRP A 166 23.14 -10.16 2.36
N ASN A 167 23.40 -11.40 2.76
CA ASN A 167 24.68 -11.78 3.38
C ASN A 167 25.85 -11.62 2.40
N ALA A 168 25.70 -12.05 1.14
CA ALA A 168 26.72 -11.87 0.11
C ALA A 168 27.01 -10.38 -0.18
N ALA A 169 25.95 -9.57 -0.30
CA ALA A 169 26.10 -8.13 -0.50
C ALA A 169 26.76 -7.46 0.71
N ARG A 170 26.45 -7.91 1.94
CA ARG A 170 27.08 -7.40 3.15
C ARG A 170 28.58 -7.72 3.19
N GLN A 171 28.97 -8.93 2.84
CA GLN A 171 30.37 -9.37 2.88
C GLN A 171 31.23 -8.75 1.79
N ASN A 172 30.63 -8.26 0.72
CA ASN A 172 31.36 -7.60 -0.34
C ASN A 172 31.93 -6.26 0.15
N GLN A 173 33.21 -6.00 -0.12
CA GLN A 173 33.88 -4.74 0.19
C GLN A 173 33.64 -3.74 -0.94
N ALA A 174 33.00 -2.63 -0.64
CA ALA A 174 32.73 -1.53 -1.57
C ALA A 174 32.61 -0.22 -0.80
N ASP A 175 33.04 0.87 -1.43
CA ASP A 175 32.93 2.22 -0.86
C ASP A 175 31.48 2.66 -0.74
N GLN A 176 30.62 2.24 -1.67
CA GLN A 176 29.20 2.51 -1.70
C GLN A 176 28.40 1.25 -2.02
N LYS A 177 27.30 1.05 -1.31
CA LYS A 177 26.31 0.01 -1.58
C LYS A 177 24.95 0.63 -1.82
N TYR A 178 24.16 -0.01 -2.66
CA TYR A 178 22.83 0.44 -3.00
C TYR A 178 21.79 -0.66 -2.76
N MET A 179 20.61 -0.26 -2.29
CA MET A 179 19.45 -1.14 -2.23
C MET A 179 18.53 -0.81 -3.40
N VAL A 180 18.31 -1.76 -4.29
CA VAL A 180 17.42 -1.58 -5.44
C VAL A 180 16.15 -2.41 -5.24
N CYS A 181 15.02 -1.73 -5.28
CA CYS A 181 13.69 -2.34 -5.36
C CYS A 181 13.29 -2.43 -6.84
N ASN A 182 13.25 -3.65 -7.38
CA ASN A 182 12.68 -3.87 -8.70
C ASN A 182 11.15 -3.79 -8.58
N ALA A 183 10.58 -2.73 -9.11
CA ALA A 183 9.15 -2.46 -9.22
C ALA A 183 8.73 -2.31 -10.70
N ASP A 184 9.50 -2.92 -11.61
CA ASP A 184 9.22 -3.00 -13.04
C ASP A 184 8.40 -4.26 -13.31
N GLU A 185 7.11 -4.20 -13.03
CA GLU A 185 6.15 -5.30 -13.20
C GLU A 185 5.64 -5.33 -14.63
N GLY A 186 6.40 -5.98 -15.53
CA GLY A 186 6.18 -5.96 -16.96
C GLY A 186 5.14 -6.93 -17.49
N ASP A 187 4.89 -8.03 -16.79
CA ASP A 187 3.97 -9.08 -17.24
C ASP A 187 2.54 -8.54 -17.43
N PRO A 188 1.94 -8.71 -18.62
CA PRO A 188 0.55 -8.31 -18.86
C PRO A 188 -0.40 -9.03 -17.91
N GLY A 189 -1.20 -8.25 -17.15
CA GLY A 189 -2.14 -8.78 -16.18
C GLY A 189 -1.55 -9.04 -14.78
N ALA A 190 -0.25 -8.85 -14.57
CA ALA A 190 0.37 -8.83 -13.26
C ALA A 190 0.21 -7.43 -12.62
N PHE A 191 -0.42 -7.37 -11.45
CA PHE A 191 -0.73 -6.10 -10.76
C PHE A 191 -0.47 -6.16 -9.25
N MET A 192 0.27 -7.15 -8.76
CA MET A 192 0.54 -7.28 -7.34
C MET A 192 1.46 -6.17 -6.84
N ASP A 193 2.58 -5.93 -7.53
CA ASP A 193 3.56 -4.90 -7.16
C ASP A 193 2.93 -3.51 -7.24
N ARG A 194 2.18 -3.25 -8.32
CA ARG A 194 1.39 -2.02 -8.45
C ARG A 194 0.44 -1.83 -7.27
N SER A 195 -0.30 -2.87 -6.89
CA SER A 195 -1.26 -2.80 -5.79
C SER A 195 -0.60 -2.50 -4.45
N ILE A 196 0.60 -3.04 -4.19
CA ILE A 196 1.38 -2.73 -2.99
C ILE A 196 1.81 -1.26 -3.00
N MET A 197 2.40 -0.80 -4.09
CA MET A 197 2.89 0.58 -4.21
C MET A 197 1.76 1.61 -4.13
N GLU A 198 0.57 1.27 -4.65
CA GLU A 198 -0.61 2.14 -4.60
C GLU A 198 -1.37 2.05 -3.27
N GLY A 199 -1.43 0.89 -2.64
CA GLY A 199 -2.28 0.64 -1.47
C GLY A 199 -1.54 0.55 -0.13
N ASN A 200 -0.22 0.34 -0.15
CA ASN A 200 0.60 0.18 1.06
C ASN A 200 2.08 0.56 0.80
N PRO A 201 2.36 1.77 0.27
CA PRO A 201 3.71 2.17 -0.13
C PRO A 201 4.70 2.13 1.04
N HIS A 202 4.28 2.46 2.25
CA HIS A 202 5.14 2.45 3.44
C HIS A 202 5.72 1.07 3.76
N SER A 203 5.03 -0.02 3.40
CA SER A 203 5.58 -1.38 3.60
C SER A 203 6.79 -1.65 2.69
N VAL A 204 6.82 -1.05 1.50
CA VAL A 204 7.97 -1.11 0.59
C VAL A 204 9.14 -0.32 1.18
N LEU A 205 8.88 0.90 1.65
CA LEU A 205 9.91 1.77 2.26
C LEU A 205 10.51 1.11 3.51
N GLU A 206 9.67 0.56 4.39
CA GLU A 206 10.11 -0.15 5.59
C GLU A 206 10.99 -1.37 5.24
N GLY A 207 10.56 -2.18 4.26
CA GLY A 207 11.32 -3.33 3.80
C GLY A 207 12.68 -2.94 3.21
N MET A 208 12.74 -1.86 2.43
CA MET A 208 13.99 -1.34 1.88
C MET A 208 14.93 -0.82 2.96
N MET A 209 14.42 -0.12 3.96
CA MET A 209 15.21 0.38 5.09
C MET A 209 15.83 -0.78 5.89
N ILE A 210 15.05 -1.81 6.21
CA ILE A 210 15.55 -3.02 6.90
C ILE A 210 16.63 -3.71 6.06
N ALA A 211 16.41 -3.82 4.76
CA ALA A 211 17.39 -4.41 3.83
C ALA A 211 18.66 -3.56 3.73
N GLY A 212 18.53 -2.22 3.66
CA GLY A 212 19.65 -1.27 3.67
C GLY A 212 20.51 -1.45 4.91
N LEU A 213 19.90 -1.49 6.10
CA LEU A 213 20.61 -1.77 7.35
C LEU A 213 21.36 -3.11 7.30
N ALA A 214 20.69 -4.17 6.82
CA ALA A 214 21.25 -5.51 6.76
C ALA A 214 22.49 -5.59 5.87
N VAL A 215 22.47 -4.95 4.68
CA VAL A 215 23.58 -5.01 3.71
C VAL A 215 24.64 -3.93 3.94
N GLY A 216 24.31 -2.88 4.71
CA GLY A 216 25.19 -1.73 4.95
C GLY A 216 25.10 -0.71 3.80
N SER A 217 23.90 -0.44 3.33
CA SER A 217 23.58 0.61 2.33
C SER A 217 22.87 1.77 3.01
N ASP A 218 23.16 2.99 2.59
CA ASP A 218 22.51 4.24 3.00
C ASP A 218 21.66 4.87 1.87
N GLU A 219 21.68 4.25 0.68
CA GLU A 219 20.94 4.70 -0.51
C GLU A 219 20.07 3.58 -1.09
N GLY A 220 18.81 3.90 -1.37
CA GLY A 220 17.84 3.03 -1.99
C GLY A 220 17.23 3.61 -3.27
N TYR A 221 16.96 2.77 -4.24
CA TYR A 221 16.31 3.14 -5.50
C TYR A 221 15.13 2.22 -5.77
N ILE A 222 13.96 2.80 -6.03
CA ILE A 222 12.80 2.09 -6.53
C ILE A 222 12.73 2.33 -8.03
N TYR A 223 12.95 1.29 -8.82
CA TYR A 223 12.77 1.34 -10.27
C TYR A 223 11.35 0.90 -10.60
N VAL A 224 10.52 1.84 -11.03
CA VAL A 224 9.09 1.64 -11.27
C VAL A 224 8.73 2.00 -12.71
N ARG A 225 7.79 1.27 -13.30
CA ARG A 225 7.31 1.51 -14.65
C ARG A 225 6.73 2.90 -14.83
N ALA A 226 6.98 3.53 -15.99
CA ALA A 226 6.36 4.80 -16.37
C ALA A 226 4.83 4.70 -16.45
N GLU A 227 4.29 3.51 -16.73
CA GLU A 227 2.87 3.20 -16.84
C GLU A 227 2.12 3.17 -15.50
N TYR A 228 2.84 3.31 -14.36
CA TYR A 228 2.25 3.33 -13.02
C TYR A 228 2.31 4.72 -12.35
N PRO A 229 1.70 5.77 -12.94
CA PRO A 229 1.82 7.13 -12.44
C PRO A 229 1.25 7.32 -11.04
N LEU A 230 0.18 6.59 -10.68
CA LEU A 230 -0.39 6.62 -9.33
C LEU A 230 0.57 6.02 -8.29
N ALA A 231 1.21 4.91 -8.61
CA ALA A 231 2.21 4.29 -7.74
C ALA A 231 3.39 5.24 -7.50
N VAL A 232 3.90 5.89 -8.57
CA VAL A 232 4.97 6.90 -8.47
C VAL A 232 4.56 8.06 -7.55
N SER A 233 3.34 8.58 -7.72
CA SER A 233 2.83 9.67 -6.89
C SER A 233 2.76 9.27 -5.41
N ARG A 234 2.19 8.10 -5.11
CA ARG A 234 2.04 7.60 -3.74
C ARG A 234 3.38 7.26 -3.09
N LEU A 235 4.31 6.66 -3.82
CA LEU A 235 5.66 6.42 -3.33
C LEU A 235 6.37 7.72 -2.96
N LYS A 236 6.31 8.75 -3.81
CA LYS A 236 6.92 10.06 -3.51
C LYS A 236 6.29 10.72 -2.29
N ALA A 237 4.97 10.67 -2.16
CA ALA A 237 4.27 11.18 -0.99
C ALA A 237 4.65 10.42 0.28
N ALA A 238 4.72 9.08 0.21
CA ALA A 238 5.11 8.23 1.32
C ALA A 238 6.57 8.46 1.76
N ILE A 239 7.51 8.66 0.82
CA ILE A 239 8.91 8.99 1.13
C ILE A 239 8.96 10.32 1.88
N ALA A 240 8.32 11.37 1.36
CA ALA A 240 8.31 12.68 2.00
C ALA A 240 7.72 12.61 3.43
N LYS A 241 6.63 11.87 3.63
CA LYS A 241 6.05 11.66 4.96
C LYS A 241 6.97 10.85 5.89
N ALA A 242 7.61 9.80 5.38
CA ALA A 242 8.55 9.02 6.18
C ALA A 242 9.79 9.85 6.61
N GLU A 243 10.26 10.78 5.76
CA GLU A 243 11.31 11.73 6.10
C GLU A 243 10.84 12.74 7.18
N GLU A 244 9.65 13.29 7.04
CA GLU A 244 9.03 14.20 8.02
C GLU A 244 8.93 13.54 9.41
N TYR A 245 8.63 12.24 9.46
CA TYR A 245 8.50 11.44 10.69
C TYR A 245 9.85 10.90 11.21
N GLY A 246 10.98 11.22 10.54
CA GLY A 246 12.31 10.71 10.91
C GLY A 246 12.48 9.20 10.74
N LEU A 247 11.68 8.62 9.84
CA LEU A 247 11.71 7.19 9.49
C LEU A 247 12.54 6.92 8.24
N LEU A 248 12.91 7.97 7.50
CA LEU A 248 13.88 7.99 6.40
C LEU A 248 14.79 9.21 6.55
N GLY A 249 15.86 9.26 5.76
CA GLY A 249 16.83 10.34 5.76
C GLY A 249 17.99 10.10 6.71
N GLU A 250 18.39 11.12 7.46
CA GLU A 250 19.54 11.08 8.35
C GLU A 250 19.15 10.67 9.77
N ARG A 251 20.01 9.85 10.42
CA ARG A 251 19.88 9.49 11.83
C ARG A 251 18.50 8.95 12.20
N ILE A 252 18.01 8.01 11.41
CA ILE A 252 16.68 7.40 11.55
C ILE A 252 16.41 6.99 12.99
N MET A 253 15.25 7.40 13.54
CA MET A 253 14.85 7.15 14.93
C MET A 253 15.91 7.55 15.98
N GLY A 254 16.74 8.57 15.67
CA GLY A 254 17.79 9.06 16.55
C GLY A 254 19.04 8.17 16.63
N THR A 255 19.16 7.16 15.77
CA THR A 255 20.33 6.25 15.72
C THR A 255 21.45 6.79 14.82
N GLY A 256 22.52 6.03 14.64
CA GLY A 256 23.58 6.35 13.67
C GLY A 256 23.28 5.88 12.25
N PHE A 257 22.15 5.24 12.01
CA PHE A 257 21.76 4.74 10.70
C PHE A 257 21.04 5.84 9.89
N SER A 258 21.43 5.98 8.63
CA SER A 258 20.79 6.88 7.65
C SER A 258 20.42 6.08 6.42
N PHE A 259 19.28 6.39 5.82
CA PHE A 259 18.86 5.71 4.59
C PHE A 259 17.91 6.63 3.79
N ARG A 260 18.28 6.89 2.53
CA ARG A 260 17.49 7.69 1.60
C ARG A 260 16.93 6.81 0.50
N ILE A 261 15.73 7.13 0.02
CA ILE A 261 15.07 6.39 -1.06
C ILE A 261 14.74 7.33 -2.21
N HIS A 262 15.11 6.92 -3.41
CA HIS A 262 14.83 7.61 -4.67
C HIS A 262 13.89 6.79 -5.54
N VAL A 263 13.02 7.48 -6.30
CA VAL A 263 12.13 6.84 -7.27
C VAL A 263 12.62 7.14 -8.67
N ASN A 264 13.02 6.11 -9.39
CA ASN A 264 13.40 6.16 -10.80
C ASN A 264 12.28 5.55 -11.65
N MET A 265 11.78 6.35 -12.59
CA MET A 265 10.80 5.87 -13.55
C MET A 265 11.48 5.25 -14.75
N GLY A 266 11.01 4.08 -15.16
CA GLY A 266 11.37 3.47 -16.43
C GLY A 266 10.90 4.30 -17.63
N ALA A 267 11.43 3.99 -18.81
CA ALA A 267 11.11 4.66 -20.07
C ALA A 267 10.30 3.80 -21.05
N GLY A 268 9.54 2.84 -20.55
CA GLY A 268 8.75 1.91 -21.35
C GLY A 268 9.57 0.77 -21.99
N ALA A 269 10.84 0.61 -21.59
CA ALA A 269 11.65 -0.53 -22.03
C ALA A 269 11.34 -1.76 -21.18
N PHE A 270 11.40 -2.92 -21.82
CA PHE A 270 11.31 -4.22 -21.14
C PHE A 270 12.69 -4.55 -20.56
N VAL A 271 12.88 -4.25 -19.27
CA VAL A 271 14.16 -4.38 -18.55
C VAL A 271 13.99 -5.26 -17.31
N CYS A 272 15.00 -5.34 -16.46
CA CYS A 272 14.97 -6.05 -15.18
C CYS A 272 14.69 -7.56 -15.26
N GLY A 273 15.07 -8.18 -16.37
CA GLY A 273 14.96 -9.63 -16.56
C GLY A 273 13.62 -10.11 -17.14
N GLU A 274 12.88 -9.22 -17.70
CA GLU A 274 11.70 -9.57 -18.49
C GLU A 274 12.10 -10.13 -19.87
#